data_6846121c6018800eb69eb969026fb2b2
#
_entry.id   6846121c6018800eb69eb969026fb2b2
#
_cell.length_a   1.000
_cell.length_b   1.000
_cell.length_c   1.000
_cell.angle_alpha   90.00
_cell.angle_beta   90.00
_cell.angle_gamma   90.00
#
_symmetry.space_group_name_H-M   'P 1'
#
loop_
_entity.id
_entity.type
_entity.pdbx_description
1 polymer ?
#
loop_
_entity_poly.entity_id
_entity_poly.type
_entity_poly.pdbx_seq_one_letter_code
_entity_poly.pdbx_strand_id
1 'polypeptide(L)'
;MFENLAVFDIGSSSIKCIKAKTGFKNFQIESLIIEKLDLSVEDKFNRIEIAIDKIISNNDFTDYIIITTLPSNKLFYYSLNFPFNNIEQISEVIHYEIADCIPLDIESVIYDFQPVEIKTSNGMDVIAVVSQKSLINKLIDLFSTYNLAITFIGSEHNALYHSYVYFNTVQDESVVQLNIGYEKSIINLVINNELIATRCLLFGVKNLVQHFEKYKPENIALQEILSYLSFDFSSIENNIHFELPKKLNITQQKFKSLFNELQEEINNLIHEVVLFLNVEINKSANVTIQRIIISGGGALIAGLSSLISQNLQIPVVMQALINQTNETELQSQFFIAFGTLINYIHRNKHKTIDFLKDEFGTSLKLKSKKNFYIAFFYGSLSIIFFIILIIILLVNQVSTSSYFKTILEERYKRYFLTSTIPDDPIKEATNKYTMVKREVDSIESFLKIEEKMIDILYLLISNFPYDANFDLNNLVINESIIRLDGSINSIAKIDEFKNRLTQTQKFDSIVFNTNVMQNNVKFSM
;
A
#
# COMPACT_ATOMS: atom_id res chain seq x y z
N MET A 1 -5.19 1.90 9.11
CA MET A 1 -6.34 0.99 9.16
C MET A 1 -5.76 -0.41 9.32
N PHE A 2 -6.31 -1.25 10.16
CA PHE A 2 -5.88 -2.65 10.26
C PHE A 2 -6.67 -3.45 9.22
N GLU A 3 -5.97 -4.10 8.30
CA GLU A 3 -6.59 -4.90 7.24
C GLU A 3 -6.02 -6.31 7.28
N ASN A 4 -6.87 -7.31 7.15
CA ASN A 4 -6.45 -8.69 6.92
C ASN A 4 -6.35 -8.88 5.40
N LEU A 5 -5.19 -9.28 4.91
CA LEU A 5 -4.91 -9.45 3.50
C LEU A 5 -4.65 -10.92 3.17
N ALA A 6 -5.27 -11.42 2.12
CA ALA A 6 -4.98 -12.72 1.54
C ALA A 6 -4.53 -12.54 0.09
N VAL A 7 -3.28 -12.87 -0.16
CA VAL A 7 -2.65 -12.78 -1.48
C VAL A 7 -2.66 -14.13 -2.14
N PHE A 8 -3.22 -14.22 -3.33
CA PHE A 8 -3.19 -15.43 -4.14
C PHE A 8 -2.27 -15.25 -5.35
N ASP A 9 -1.15 -15.96 -5.39
CA ASP A 9 -0.31 -16.14 -6.57
C ASP A 9 -0.73 -17.45 -7.26
N ILE A 10 -1.45 -17.31 -8.39
CA ILE A 10 -2.00 -18.43 -9.14
C ILE A 10 -0.97 -18.87 -10.20
N GLY A 11 -0.04 -19.72 -9.79
CA GLY A 11 0.95 -20.30 -10.68
C GLY A 11 0.40 -21.44 -11.56
N SER A 12 1.24 -21.96 -12.44
CA SER A 12 0.88 -23.06 -13.37
C SER A 12 1.07 -24.48 -12.81
N SER A 13 1.75 -24.62 -11.65
CA SER A 13 1.93 -25.91 -10.96
C SER A 13 1.49 -25.89 -9.50
N SER A 14 1.30 -24.73 -8.92
CA SER A 14 0.85 -24.56 -7.55
C SER A 14 0.27 -23.16 -7.35
N ILE A 15 -0.64 -23.03 -6.40
CA ILE A 15 -1.11 -21.74 -5.88
C ILE A 15 -0.41 -21.46 -4.56
N LYS A 16 0.13 -20.24 -4.41
CA LYS A 16 0.69 -19.79 -3.14
C LYS A 16 -0.23 -18.74 -2.56
N CYS A 17 -0.56 -18.88 -1.29
CA CYS A 17 -1.35 -17.90 -0.59
C CYS A 17 -0.60 -17.39 0.63
N ILE A 18 -0.52 -16.06 0.77
CA ILE A 18 0.01 -15.38 1.95
C ILE A 18 -1.16 -14.77 2.70
N LYS A 19 -1.32 -15.12 3.98
CA LYS A 19 -2.20 -14.40 4.89
C LYS A 19 -1.37 -13.42 5.71
N ALA A 20 -1.77 -12.16 5.74
CA ALA A 20 -1.05 -11.10 6.45
C ALA A 20 -2.01 -10.12 7.11
N LYS A 21 -1.56 -9.52 8.21
CA LYS A 21 -2.23 -8.41 8.88
C LYS A 21 -1.42 -7.13 8.76
N THR A 22 -2.07 -6.05 8.34
CA THR A 22 -1.46 -4.73 8.31
C THR A 22 -1.66 -4.02 9.64
N GLY A 23 -0.63 -3.26 10.08
CA GLY A 23 -0.68 -2.35 11.21
C GLY A 23 -0.50 -0.89 10.76
N PHE A 24 -0.28 0.03 11.69
CA PHE A 24 -0.06 1.45 11.37
C PHE A 24 1.21 1.72 10.54
N LYS A 25 2.27 0.96 10.75
CA LYS A 25 3.56 1.15 10.08
C LYS A 25 4.13 -0.14 9.50
N ASN A 26 3.68 -1.30 9.97
CA ASN A 26 4.23 -2.62 9.65
C ASN A 26 3.10 -3.57 9.27
N PHE A 27 3.45 -4.67 8.64
CA PHE A 27 2.58 -5.82 8.45
C PHE A 27 3.23 -7.07 9.06
N GLN A 28 2.42 -8.07 9.34
CA GLN A 28 2.85 -9.36 9.83
C GLN A 28 2.28 -10.46 8.94
N ILE A 29 3.14 -11.36 8.47
CA ILE A 29 2.72 -12.58 7.78
C ILE A 29 2.23 -13.57 8.82
N GLU A 30 1.00 -14.05 8.68
CA GLU A 30 0.37 -15.01 9.58
C GLU A 30 0.61 -16.45 9.11
N SER A 31 0.48 -16.67 7.79
CA SER A 31 0.70 -18.01 7.22
C SER A 31 1.12 -17.95 5.76
N LEU A 32 1.88 -18.97 5.37
CA LEU A 32 2.29 -19.27 4.00
C LEU A 32 1.65 -20.60 3.60
N ILE A 33 0.84 -20.61 2.56
CA ILE A 33 0.09 -21.77 2.09
C ILE A 33 0.52 -22.09 0.66
N ILE A 34 0.86 -23.33 0.39
CA ILE A 34 1.09 -23.84 -0.97
C ILE A 34 0.13 -24.99 -1.23
N GLU A 35 -0.66 -24.87 -2.29
CA GLU A 35 -1.47 -25.95 -2.83
C GLU A 35 -0.97 -26.32 -4.23
N LYS A 36 -0.63 -27.59 -4.42
CA LYS A 36 -0.16 -28.10 -5.71
C LYS A 36 -1.34 -28.35 -6.64
N LEU A 37 -1.20 -27.95 -7.89
CA LEU A 37 -2.18 -28.26 -8.93
C LEU A 37 -2.04 -29.74 -9.35
N ASP A 38 -3.17 -30.39 -9.53
CA ASP A 38 -3.20 -31.74 -10.11
C ASP A 38 -2.97 -31.65 -11.63
N LEU A 39 -1.74 -31.92 -12.05
CA LEU A 39 -1.34 -31.83 -13.45
C LEU A 39 -1.95 -32.95 -14.33
N SER A 40 -2.60 -33.97 -13.74
CA SER A 40 -3.31 -35.03 -14.46
C SER A 40 -4.66 -34.56 -15.00
N VAL A 41 -5.26 -33.53 -14.42
CA VAL A 41 -6.50 -32.91 -14.92
C VAL A 41 -6.16 -32.09 -16.18
N GLU A 42 -6.79 -32.38 -17.31
CA GLU A 42 -6.44 -31.73 -18.61
C GLU A 42 -6.78 -30.23 -18.59
N ASP A 43 -7.97 -29.86 -18.12
CA ASP A 43 -8.41 -28.46 -18.12
C ASP A 43 -7.68 -27.64 -17.05
N LYS A 44 -6.98 -26.62 -17.51
CA LYS A 44 -6.14 -25.76 -16.65
C LYS A 44 -6.97 -24.95 -15.66
N PHE A 45 -8.16 -24.50 -16.07
CA PHE A 45 -9.01 -23.70 -15.19
C PHE A 45 -9.59 -24.56 -14.08
N ASN A 46 -10.02 -25.77 -14.40
CA ASN A 46 -10.53 -26.74 -13.43
C ASN A 46 -9.46 -27.13 -12.38
N ARG A 47 -8.16 -27.28 -12.80
CA ARG A 47 -7.06 -27.48 -11.84
C ARG A 47 -6.96 -26.35 -10.83
N ILE A 48 -7.09 -25.11 -11.29
CA ILE A 48 -7.01 -23.91 -10.45
C ILE A 48 -8.20 -23.87 -9.51
N GLU A 49 -9.41 -24.15 -10.01
CA GLU A 49 -10.63 -24.17 -9.21
C GLU A 49 -10.55 -25.20 -8.09
N ILE A 50 -10.14 -26.43 -8.37
CA ILE A 50 -9.94 -27.49 -7.36
C ILE A 50 -8.92 -27.07 -6.29
N ALA A 51 -7.83 -26.44 -6.69
CA ALA A 51 -6.81 -26.02 -5.73
C ALA A 51 -7.26 -24.83 -4.86
N ILE A 52 -7.99 -23.89 -5.45
CA ILE A 52 -8.61 -22.78 -4.71
C ILE A 52 -9.64 -23.29 -3.72
N ASP A 53 -10.50 -24.23 -4.16
CA ASP A 53 -11.49 -24.87 -3.28
C ASP A 53 -10.83 -25.51 -2.05
N LYS A 54 -9.74 -26.25 -2.23
CA LYS A 54 -8.98 -26.84 -1.14
C LYS A 54 -8.38 -25.78 -0.20
N ILE A 55 -7.83 -24.69 -0.75
CA ILE A 55 -7.27 -23.59 0.08
C ILE A 55 -8.37 -22.96 0.91
N ILE A 56 -9.52 -22.65 0.30
CA ILE A 56 -10.62 -21.94 0.96
C ILE A 56 -11.31 -22.86 1.97
N SER A 57 -11.51 -24.15 1.65
CA SER A 57 -12.15 -25.10 2.55
C SER A 57 -11.31 -25.39 3.82
N ASN A 58 -9.99 -25.30 3.71
CA ASN A 58 -9.07 -25.58 4.83
C ASN A 58 -8.67 -24.33 5.63
N ASN A 59 -9.08 -23.14 5.19
CA ASN A 59 -8.67 -21.89 5.82
C ASN A 59 -9.84 -20.89 5.86
N ASP A 60 -9.93 -20.14 6.94
CA ASP A 60 -10.91 -19.05 7.06
C ASP A 60 -10.40 -17.78 6.35
N PHE A 61 -11.18 -17.27 5.41
CA PHE A 61 -10.95 -16.01 4.70
C PHE A 61 -12.07 -14.98 4.96
N THR A 62 -12.92 -15.22 5.95
CA THR A 62 -13.92 -14.25 6.42
C THR A 62 -13.20 -12.96 6.76
N ASP A 63 -13.53 -11.81 6.49
CA ASP A 63 -12.86 -10.54 6.79
C ASP A 63 -11.49 -10.32 6.13
N TYR A 64 -11.09 -11.16 5.17
CA TYR A 64 -9.87 -10.94 4.39
C TYR A 64 -10.16 -10.18 3.09
N ILE A 65 -9.32 -9.22 2.79
CA ILE A 65 -9.24 -8.55 1.49
C ILE A 65 -8.44 -9.44 0.55
N ILE A 66 -9.05 -9.87 -0.55
CA ILE A 66 -8.41 -10.75 -1.52
C ILE A 66 -7.67 -9.92 -2.56
N ILE A 67 -6.39 -10.22 -2.75
CA ILE A 67 -5.54 -9.58 -3.75
C ILE A 67 -4.81 -10.66 -4.56
N THR A 68 -4.56 -10.40 -5.85
CA THR A 68 -3.94 -11.36 -6.75
C THR A 68 -3.16 -10.67 -7.87
N THR A 69 -2.51 -11.46 -8.72
CA THR A 69 -1.83 -11.00 -9.94
C THR A 69 -2.31 -11.74 -11.16
N LEU A 70 -2.20 -11.09 -12.32
CA LEU A 70 -2.36 -11.74 -13.63
C LEU A 70 -1.06 -12.41 -14.05
N PRO A 71 -1.15 -13.60 -14.70
CA PRO A 71 0.01 -14.31 -15.18
C PRO A 71 0.68 -13.59 -16.36
N SER A 72 2.00 -13.39 -16.28
CA SER A 72 2.78 -12.59 -17.23
C SER A 72 2.72 -13.06 -18.68
N ASN A 73 2.55 -14.36 -18.91
CA ASN A 73 2.39 -14.89 -20.28
C ASN A 73 1.00 -14.61 -20.93
N LYS A 74 0.12 -13.94 -20.19
CA LYS A 74 -1.20 -13.48 -20.67
C LYS A 74 -1.28 -11.96 -20.76
N LEU A 75 -0.17 -11.28 -20.51
CA LEU A 75 -0.04 -9.85 -20.56
C LEU A 75 0.86 -9.42 -21.71
N PHE A 76 0.57 -8.26 -22.27
CA PHE A 76 1.44 -7.60 -23.22
C PHE A 76 2.17 -6.46 -22.50
N TYR A 77 3.46 -6.33 -22.79
CA TYR A 77 4.33 -5.32 -22.18
C TYR A 77 4.89 -4.43 -23.27
N TYR A 78 4.74 -3.12 -23.10
CA TYR A 78 5.24 -2.13 -24.03
C TYR A 78 6.07 -1.10 -23.28
N SER A 79 7.29 -0.85 -23.79
CA SER A 79 8.09 0.27 -23.36
C SER A 79 7.79 1.43 -24.30
N LEU A 80 7.12 2.47 -23.78
CA LEU A 80 6.68 3.64 -24.54
C LEU A 80 7.46 4.87 -24.05
N ASN A 81 7.83 5.77 -24.97
CA ASN A 81 8.52 7.01 -24.67
C ASN A 81 7.63 8.20 -24.99
N PHE A 82 7.46 9.11 -24.04
CA PHE A 82 6.69 10.33 -24.21
C PHE A 82 7.61 11.56 -24.13
N PRO A 83 7.43 12.58 -25.01
CA PRO A 83 8.28 13.78 -25.02
C PRO A 83 8.00 14.75 -23.86
N PHE A 84 7.21 14.37 -22.89
CA PHE A 84 6.83 15.15 -21.70
C PHE A 84 6.87 14.28 -20.43
N ASN A 85 6.99 14.95 -19.27
CA ASN A 85 7.21 14.27 -17.97
C ASN A 85 5.98 14.32 -17.05
N ASN A 86 4.81 14.71 -17.56
CA ASN A 86 3.60 14.81 -16.75
C ASN A 86 2.78 13.51 -16.87
N ILE A 87 2.62 12.79 -15.74
CA ILE A 87 1.89 11.52 -15.67
C ILE A 87 0.41 11.69 -16.06
N GLU A 88 -0.22 12.84 -15.73
CA GLU A 88 -1.61 13.08 -16.08
C GLU A 88 -1.77 13.22 -17.61
N GLN A 89 -0.87 13.97 -18.26
CA GLN A 89 -0.85 14.07 -19.72
C GLN A 89 -0.58 12.71 -20.39
N ILE A 90 0.35 11.92 -19.84
CA ILE A 90 0.60 10.55 -20.32
C ILE A 90 -0.67 9.71 -20.20
N SER A 91 -1.39 9.80 -19.07
CA SER A 91 -2.63 9.04 -18.87
C SER A 91 -3.72 9.38 -19.89
N GLU A 92 -3.75 10.59 -20.42
CA GLU A 92 -4.72 11.02 -21.44
C GLU A 92 -4.37 10.51 -22.85
N VAL A 93 -3.08 10.36 -23.18
CA VAL A 93 -2.65 10.02 -24.53
C VAL A 93 -2.22 8.57 -24.70
N ILE A 94 -1.85 7.87 -23.63
CA ILE A 94 -1.34 6.50 -23.69
C ILE A 94 -2.31 5.50 -24.35
N HIS A 95 -3.61 5.79 -24.28
CA HIS A 95 -4.65 5.01 -24.94
C HIS A 95 -4.40 4.85 -26.45
N TYR A 96 -4.01 5.93 -27.12
CA TYR A 96 -3.75 5.95 -28.55
C TYR A 96 -2.49 5.15 -28.88
N GLU A 97 -1.42 5.34 -28.13
CA GLU A 97 -0.17 4.58 -28.33
C GLU A 97 -0.36 3.09 -28.11
N ILE A 98 -1.13 2.70 -27.09
CA ILE A 98 -1.46 1.28 -26.85
C ILE A 98 -2.30 0.73 -28.00
N ALA A 99 -3.31 1.47 -28.47
CA ALA A 99 -4.18 1.02 -29.56
C ALA A 99 -3.40 0.73 -30.84
N ASP A 100 -2.34 1.49 -31.13
CA ASP A 100 -1.46 1.29 -32.27
C ASP A 100 -0.51 0.09 -32.10
N CYS A 101 -0.19 -0.29 -30.84
CA CYS A 101 0.75 -1.37 -30.54
C CYS A 101 0.11 -2.75 -30.43
N ILE A 102 -1.15 -2.84 -29.98
CA ILE A 102 -1.78 -4.14 -29.66
C ILE A 102 -2.45 -4.77 -30.88
N PRO A 103 -2.38 -6.11 -31.02
CA PRO A 103 -3.09 -6.84 -32.07
C PRO A 103 -4.54 -7.18 -31.69
N LEU A 104 -5.15 -6.42 -30.79
CA LEU A 104 -6.48 -6.65 -30.22
C LEU A 104 -7.30 -5.37 -30.30
N ASP A 105 -8.63 -5.50 -30.24
CA ASP A 105 -9.50 -4.34 -30.07
C ASP A 105 -9.26 -3.69 -28.70
N ILE A 106 -8.99 -2.40 -28.71
CA ILE A 106 -8.72 -1.60 -27.50
C ILE A 106 -9.86 -1.67 -26.48
N GLU A 107 -11.10 -1.79 -26.94
CA GLU A 107 -12.27 -1.94 -26.08
C GLU A 107 -12.34 -3.31 -25.38
N SER A 108 -11.65 -4.32 -25.90
CA SER A 108 -11.58 -5.66 -25.32
C SER A 108 -10.50 -5.82 -24.25
N VAL A 109 -9.66 -4.81 -24.07
CA VAL A 109 -8.53 -4.84 -23.14
C VAL A 109 -8.64 -3.79 -22.05
N ILE A 110 -7.91 -4.00 -20.98
CA ILE A 110 -7.60 -3.02 -19.95
C ILE A 110 -6.10 -2.91 -19.85
N TYR A 111 -5.62 -1.73 -19.56
CA TYR A 111 -4.19 -1.47 -19.44
C TYR A 111 -3.90 -0.58 -18.24
N ASP A 112 -2.68 -0.66 -17.75
CA ASP A 112 -2.12 0.28 -16.80
C ASP A 112 -0.64 0.49 -17.12
N PHE A 113 0.01 1.50 -16.53
CA PHE A 113 1.39 1.79 -16.82
C PHE A 113 2.15 2.25 -15.58
N GLN A 114 3.43 1.97 -15.57
CA GLN A 114 4.38 2.43 -14.56
C GLN A 114 5.40 3.37 -15.22
N PRO A 115 5.60 4.59 -14.69
CA PRO A 115 6.66 5.47 -15.16
C PRO A 115 8.04 4.91 -14.78
N VAL A 116 9.04 5.15 -15.62
CA VAL A 116 10.44 4.90 -15.37
C VAL A 116 11.10 6.25 -15.08
N GLU A 117 11.56 6.46 -13.83
CA GLU A 117 12.06 7.76 -13.39
C GLU A 117 13.48 8.06 -13.85
N ILE A 118 14.25 7.06 -14.32
CA ILE A 118 15.59 7.26 -14.86
C ILE A 118 15.48 8.01 -16.18
N LYS A 119 15.90 9.27 -16.16
CA LYS A 119 15.90 10.14 -17.33
C LYS A 119 16.97 9.69 -18.33
N THR A 120 16.55 9.03 -19.38
CA THR A 120 17.43 8.68 -20.52
C THR A 120 17.27 9.65 -21.70
N SER A 121 16.20 10.45 -21.73
CA SER A 121 15.84 11.38 -22.79
C SER A 121 15.14 12.63 -22.27
N ASN A 122 14.77 13.56 -23.16
CA ASN A 122 14.00 14.76 -22.82
C ASN A 122 12.52 14.50 -22.50
N GLY A 123 12.17 13.29 -22.09
CA GLY A 123 10.79 12.87 -21.81
C GLY A 123 10.73 11.81 -20.72
N MET A 124 9.60 11.11 -20.64
CA MET A 124 9.35 10.03 -19.68
C MET A 124 9.15 8.70 -20.43
N ASP A 125 9.91 7.69 -20.01
CA ASP A 125 9.67 6.32 -20.40
C ASP A 125 8.62 5.70 -19.46
N VAL A 126 7.74 4.85 -20.02
CA VAL A 126 6.76 4.11 -19.23
C VAL A 126 6.74 2.66 -19.67
N ILE A 127 6.51 1.76 -18.73
CA ILE A 127 6.19 0.36 -19.00
C ILE A 127 4.66 0.23 -18.94
N ALA A 128 4.03 0.11 -20.11
CA ALA A 128 2.60 -0.17 -20.22
C ALA A 128 2.35 -1.67 -20.18
N VAL A 129 1.32 -2.08 -19.45
CA VAL A 129 0.91 -3.47 -19.31
C VAL A 129 -0.54 -3.61 -19.69
N VAL A 130 -0.82 -4.50 -20.63
CA VAL A 130 -2.14 -4.68 -21.21
C VAL A 130 -2.65 -6.10 -20.96
N SER A 131 -3.90 -6.22 -20.53
CA SER A 131 -4.61 -7.48 -20.31
C SER A 131 -5.93 -7.53 -21.06
N GLN A 132 -6.38 -8.71 -21.44
CA GLN A 132 -7.75 -8.92 -21.90
C GLN A 132 -8.73 -8.81 -20.71
N LYS A 133 -9.82 -8.06 -20.86
CA LYS A 133 -10.90 -7.95 -19.88
C LYS A 133 -11.51 -9.32 -19.50
N SER A 134 -11.58 -10.23 -20.45
CA SER A 134 -12.08 -11.59 -20.23
C SER A 134 -11.29 -12.38 -19.20
N LEU A 135 -9.97 -12.13 -19.08
CA LEU A 135 -9.13 -12.78 -18.07
C LEU A 135 -9.44 -12.28 -16.65
N ILE A 136 -9.69 -10.99 -16.54
CA ILE A 136 -10.07 -10.37 -15.25
C ILE A 136 -11.42 -10.86 -14.81
N ASN A 137 -12.41 -10.90 -15.72
CA ASN A 137 -13.74 -11.43 -15.43
C ASN A 137 -13.68 -12.86 -14.90
N LYS A 138 -12.89 -13.74 -15.57
CA LYS A 138 -12.71 -15.12 -15.12
C LYS A 138 -12.17 -15.23 -13.69
N LEU A 139 -11.24 -14.36 -13.31
CA LEU A 139 -10.71 -14.34 -11.94
C LEU A 139 -11.75 -13.83 -10.94
N ILE A 140 -12.47 -12.77 -11.28
CA ILE A 140 -13.53 -12.22 -10.43
C ILE A 140 -14.62 -13.27 -10.23
N ASP A 141 -15.07 -13.92 -11.29
CA ASP A 141 -16.09 -14.97 -11.25
C ASP A 141 -15.65 -16.13 -10.37
N LEU A 142 -14.41 -16.60 -10.53
CA LEU A 142 -13.85 -17.69 -9.74
C LEU A 142 -13.91 -17.42 -8.23
N PHE A 143 -13.46 -16.25 -7.79
CA PHE A 143 -13.50 -15.91 -6.36
C PHE A 143 -14.91 -15.57 -5.87
N SER A 144 -15.78 -15.07 -6.74
CA SER A 144 -17.16 -14.73 -6.40
C SER A 144 -18.00 -15.98 -6.06
N THR A 145 -17.68 -17.17 -6.60
CA THR A 145 -18.33 -18.44 -6.25
C THR A 145 -18.19 -18.78 -4.76
N TYR A 146 -17.11 -18.27 -4.12
CA TYR A 146 -16.82 -18.42 -2.70
C TYR A 146 -17.24 -17.20 -1.86
N ASN A 147 -18.01 -16.27 -2.42
CA ASN A 147 -18.36 -14.99 -1.81
C ASN A 147 -17.15 -14.12 -1.43
N LEU A 148 -16.01 -14.32 -2.09
CA LEU A 148 -14.80 -13.54 -1.92
C LEU A 148 -14.70 -12.48 -3.03
N ALA A 149 -14.49 -11.22 -2.66
CA ALA A 149 -14.33 -10.14 -3.62
C ALA A 149 -12.85 -9.78 -3.76
N ILE A 150 -12.32 -9.87 -4.98
CA ILE A 150 -10.97 -9.40 -5.27
C ILE A 150 -10.98 -7.87 -5.23
N THR A 151 -10.00 -7.29 -4.54
CA THR A 151 -9.90 -5.83 -4.34
C THR A 151 -8.72 -5.23 -5.12
N PHE A 152 -7.75 -6.05 -5.52
CA PHE A 152 -6.59 -5.62 -6.28
C PHE A 152 -6.14 -6.75 -7.21
N ILE A 153 -5.85 -6.41 -8.46
CA ILE A 153 -5.26 -7.33 -9.45
C ILE A 153 -4.02 -6.65 -10.04
N GLY A 154 -2.84 -7.06 -9.60
CA GLY A 154 -1.57 -6.60 -10.15
C GLY A 154 -1.05 -7.48 -11.29
N SER A 155 0.23 -7.32 -11.60
CA SER A 155 0.98 -8.14 -12.56
C SER A 155 2.18 -8.79 -11.88
N GLU A 156 2.54 -10.00 -12.31
CA GLU A 156 3.63 -10.76 -11.68
C GLU A 156 4.99 -10.04 -11.76
N HIS A 157 5.30 -9.37 -12.88
CA HIS A 157 6.56 -8.66 -13.03
C HIS A 157 6.69 -7.47 -12.08
N ASN A 158 5.60 -6.72 -11.90
CA ASN A 158 5.55 -5.61 -10.96
C ASN A 158 5.63 -6.11 -9.51
N ALA A 159 4.95 -7.23 -9.21
CA ALA A 159 5.09 -7.89 -7.92
C ALA A 159 6.54 -8.33 -7.64
N LEU A 160 7.19 -8.97 -8.61
CA LEU A 160 8.59 -9.37 -8.49
C LEU A 160 9.52 -8.17 -8.23
N TYR A 161 9.30 -7.06 -8.92
CA TYR A 161 10.02 -5.81 -8.71
C TYR A 161 9.81 -5.27 -7.28
N HIS A 162 8.56 -5.17 -6.80
CA HIS A 162 8.28 -4.67 -5.46
C HIS A 162 8.84 -5.55 -4.35
N SER A 163 8.91 -6.88 -4.57
CA SER A 163 9.56 -7.77 -3.62
C SER A 163 11.04 -7.45 -3.44
N TYR A 164 11.75 -7.08 -4.52
CA TYR A 164 13.14 -6.68 -4.46
C TYR A 164 13.32 -5.34 -3.76
N VAL A 165 12.57 -4.31 -4.18
CA VAL A 165 12.71 -2.96 -3.61
C VAL A 165 12.45 -2.95 -2.11
N TYR A 166 11.55 -3.81 -1.62
CA TYR A 166 11.27 -3.91 -0.19
C TYR A 166 12.48 -4.38 0.64
N PHE A 167 13.27 -5.33 0.11
CA PHE A 167 14.44 -5.87 0.81
C PHE A 167 15.73 -5.13 0.47
N ASN A 168 15.77 -4.41 -0.63
CA ASN A 168 16.98 -3.73 -1.06
C ASN A 168 17.13 -2.37 -0.38
N THR A 169 18.21 -2.25 0.40
CA THR A 169 18.61 -0.99 1.06
C THR A 169 19.75 -0.31 0.33
N VAL A 170 20.31 -0.96 -0.70
CA VAL A 170 21.44 -0.45 -1.48
C VAL A 170 20.92 0.45 -2.59
N GLN A 171 21.38 1.69 -2.64
CA GLN A 171 21.17 2.59 -3.77
C GLN A 171 22.30 2.36 -4.78
N ASP A 172 22.07 2.71 -6.04
CA ASP A 172 23.04 2.62 -7.15
C ASP A 172 23.44 1.17 -7.53
N GLU A 173 22.54 0.22 -7.36
CA GLU A 173 22.73 -1.16 -7.79
C GLU A 173 21.94 -1.45 -9.08
N SER A 174 22.58 -2.20 -10.00
CA SER A 174 21.91 -2.74 -11.20
C SER A 174 21.84 -4.24 -11.10
N VAL A 175 20.61 -4.78 -11.06
CA VAL A 175 20.35 -6.20 -10.86
C VAL A 175 19.39 -6.74 -11.89
N VAL A 176 19.50 -8.03 -12.12
CA VAL A 176 18.52 -8.80 -12.88
C VAL A 176 17.74 -9.68 -11.91
N GLN A 177 16.43 -9.57 -11.94
CA GLN A 177 15.58 -10.54 -11.28
C GLN A 177 15.15 -11.61 -12.28
N LEU A 178 15.36 -12.88 -11.96
CA LEU A 178 14.95 -14.02 -12.77
C LEU A 178 14.06 -14.94 -11.94
N ASN A 179 12.75 -14.88 -12.17
CA ASN A 179 11.80 -15.79 -11.53
C ASN A 179 11.52 -16.96 -12.46
N ILE A 180 11.93 -18.17 -12.07
CA ILE A 180 11.73 -19.37 -12.88
C ILE A 180 10.52 -20.14 -12.36
N GLY A 181 9.41 -20.04 -13.10
CA GLY A 181 8.18 -20.76 -12.83
C GLY A 181 8.13 -22.14 -13.48
N TYR A 182 6.93 -22.76 -13.47
CA TYR A 182 6.72 -24.07 -14.08
C TYR A 182 6.57 -23.98 -15.60
N GLU A 183 5.75 -23.08 -16.15
CA GLU A 183 5.52 -22.93 -17.61
C GLU A 183 6.25 -21.73 -18.22
N LYS A 184 6.67 -20.78 -17.41
CA LYS A 184 7.26 -19.51 -17.85
C LYS A 184 8.27 -19.00 -16.84
N SER A 185 9.13 -18.10 -17.29
CA SER A 185 10.01 -17.32 -16.43
C SER A 185 9.79 -15.83 -16.65
N ILE A 186 10.09 -15.02 -15.64
CA ILE A 186 10.00 -13.57 -15.70
C ILE A 186 11.41 -13.02 -15.48
N ILE A 187 11.82 -12.12 -16.35
CA ILE A 187 13.06 -11.38 -16.21
C ILE A 187 12.77 -9.89 -16.09
N ASN A 188 13.30 -9.27 -15.05
CA ASN A 188 13.26 -7.83 -14.82
C ASN A 188 14.69 -7.28 -14.79
N LEU A 189 14.92 -6.14 -15.41
CA LEU A 189 16.12 -5.33 -15.23
C LEU A 189 15.76 -4.16 -14.30
N VAL A 190 16.45 -4.09 -13.16
CA VAL A 190 16.28 -3.03 -12.17
C VAL A 190 17.60 -2.27 -12.05
N ILE A 191 17.57 -0.97 -12.23
CA ILE A 191 18.72 -0.06 -12.12
C ILE A 191 18.37 1.02 -11.11
N ASN A 192 19.19 1.23 -10.10
CA ASN A 192 18.98 2.26 -9.07
C ASN A 192 17.59 2.17 -8.41
N ASN A 193 17.15 0.96 -8.12
CA ASN A 193 15.82 0.65 -7.59
C ASN A 193 14.63 0.97 -8.53
N GLU A 194 14.88 1.25 -9.81
CA GLU A 194 13.83 1.47 -10.81
C GLU A 194 13.70 0.28 -11.77
N LEU A 195 12.49 -0.14 -12.05
CA LEU A 195 12.22 -1.16 -13.07
C LEU A 195 12.38 -0.53 -14.45
N ILE A 196 13.41 -0.94 -15.18
CA ILE A 196 13.75 -0.39 -16.51
C ILE A 196 13.11 -1.19 -17.63
N ALA A 197 13.17 -2.52 -17.51
CA ALA A 197 12.63 -3.41 -18.52
C ALA A 197 12.14 -4.72 -17.88
N THR A 198 11.17 -5.33 -18.54
CA THR A 198 10.64 -6.63 -18.14
C THR A 198 10.32 -7.48 -19.37
N ARG A 199 10.44 -8.79 -19.23
CA ARG A 199 10.04 -9.74 -20.25
C ARG A 199 9.54 -11.03 -19.65
N CYS A 200 8.52 -11.62 -20.27
CA CYS A 200 8.10 -12.99 -19.98
C CYS A 200 8.80 -13.94 -20.97
N LEU A 201 9.56 -14.89 -20.43
CA LEU A 201 10.24 -15.94 -21.20
C LEU A 201 9.35 -17.19 -21.21
N LEU A 202 9.14 -17.77 -22.38
CA LEU A 202 8.36 -19.00 -22.54
C LEU A 202 9.19 -20.25 -22.19
N PHE A 203 9.98 -20.14 -21.15
CA PHE A 203 10.75 -21.22 -20.55
C PHE A 203 10.35 -21.39 -19.09
N GLY A 204 10.15 -22.63 -18.67
CA GLY A 204 9.89 -23.01 -17.29
C GLY A 204 10.38 -24.43 -17.01
N VAL A 205 10.21 -24.87 -15.76
CA VAL A 205 10.59 -26.22 -15.33
C VAL A 205 9.90 -27.31 -16.18
N LYS A 206 8.73 -27.02 -16.75
CA LYS A 206 7.99 -27.90 -17.65
C LYS A 206 8.84 -28.31 -18.86
N ASN A 207 9.64 -27.41 -19.43
CA ASN A 207 10.53 -27.72 -20.55
C ASN A 207 11.52 -28.83 -20.18
N LEU A 208 12.07 -28.77 -18.96
CA LEU A 208 12.97 -29.83 -18.48
C LEU A 208 12.22 -31.14 -18.23
N VAL A 209 11.06 -31.06 -17.61
CA VAL A 209 10.26 -32.23 -17.23
C VAL A 209 9.74 -33.00 -18.44
N GLN A 210 9.41 -32.35 -19.53
CA GLN A 210 8.93 -33.00 -20.77
C GLN A 210 9.93 -34.01 -21.35
N HIS A 211 11.22 -33.78 -21.17
CA HIS A 211 12.24 -34.74 -21.60
C HIS A 211 12.20 -36.07 -20.81
N PHE A 212 11.70 -36.03 -19.58
CA PHE A 212 11.54 -37.22 -18.75
C PHE A 212 10.30 -38.04 -19.10
N GLU A 213 9.29 -37.46 -19.75
CA GLU A 213 8.04 -38.15 -20.06
C GLU A 213 8.28 -39.42 -20.92
N LYS A 214 9.28 -39.40 -21.81
CA LYS A 214 9.68 -40.54 -22.61
C LYS A 214 10.25 -41.73 -21.82
N TYR A 215 10.72 -41.47 -20.62
CA TYR A 215 11.43 -42.41 -19.75
C TYR A 215 10.72 -42.69 -18.45
N LYS A 216 9.59 -41.99 -18.22
CA LYS A 216 8.86 -42.04 -16.95
C LYS A 216 8.15 -43.40 -16.79
N PRO A 217 8.42 -44.17 -15.71
CA PRO A 217 7.57 -45.28 -15.32
C PRO A 217 6.16 -44.80 -15.01
N GLU A 218 5.12 -45.59 -15.30
CA GLU A 218 3.71 -45.20 -15.07
C GLU A 218 3.40 -44.84 -13.60
N ASN A 219 4.17 -45.38 -12.69
CA ASN A 219 3.97 -45.23 -11.23
C ASN A 219 4.74 -44.07 -10.58
N ILE A 220 5.52 -43.28 -11.35
CA ILE A 220 6.25 -42.11 -10.80
C ILE A 220 5.53 -40.82 -11.18
N ALA A 221 5.13 -40.05 -10.18
CA ALA A 221 4.55 -38.72 -10.41
C ALA A 221 5.60 -37.74 -10.94
N LEU A 222 5.21 -36.89 -11.87
CA LEU A 222 6.07 -35.86 -12.45
C LEU A 222 6.71 -34.95 -11.37
N GLN A 223 5.98 -34.69 -10.31
CA GLN A 223 6.44 -33.90 -9.15
C GLN A 223 7.55 -34.60 -8.35
N GLU A 224 7.56 -35.95 -8.38
CA GLU A 224 8.62 -36.73 -7.74
C GLU A 224 9.92 -36.65 -8.56
N ILE A 225 9.81 -36.62 -9.91
CA ILE A 225 10.97 -36.43 -10.77
C ILE A 225 11.65 -35.09 -10.48
N LEU A 226 10.87 -34.03 -10.25
CA LEU A 226 11.39 -32.70 -9.93
C LEU A 226 12.23 -32.67 -8.65
N SER A 227 11.91 -33.51 -7.65
CA SER A 227 12.68 -33.60 -6.41
C SER A 227 14.05 -34.24 -6.59
N TYR A 228 14.27 -34.97 -7.68
CA TYR A 228 15.56 -35.61 -8.03
C TYR A 228 16.35 -34.85 -9.08
N LEU A 229 15.76 -33.78 -9.69
CA LEU A 229 16.50 -32.92 -10.61
C LEU A 229 17.56 -32.15 -9.84
N SER A 230 18.81 -32.48 -10.12
CA SER A 230 19.96 -31.72 -9.64
C SER A 230 20.89 -31.45 -10.82
N PHE A 231 21.19 -30.19 -11.03
CA PHE A 231 22.15 -29.74 -12.03
C PHE A 231 23.47 -29.33 -11.37
N ASP A 232 23.92 -30.08 -10.39
CA ASP A 232 25.28 -29.89 -9.90
C ASP A 232 26.30 -30.41 -10.92
N PHE A 233 26.59 -29.57 -11.90
CA PHE A 233 27.45 -29.89 -13.03
C PHE A 233 28.93 -30.03 -12.64
N SER A 234 29.32 -29.61 -11.45
CA SER A 234 30.68 -29.77 -10.94
C SER A 234 31.02 -31.24 -10.65
N SER A 235 30.00 -32.10 -10.61
CA SER A 235 30.10 -33.50 -10.22
C SER A 235 29.55 -34.50 -11.23
N ILE A 236 29.51 -34.17 -12.53
CA ILE A 236 29.04 -35.10 -13.56
C ILE A 236 29.76 -36.47 -13.50
N GLU A 237 30.99 -36.49 -13.03
CA GLU A 237 31.77 -37.74 -12.81
C GLU A 237 31.52 -38.42 -11.47
N ASN A 238 30.97 -37.71 -10.48
CA ASN A 238 30.97 -38.13 -9.09
C ASN A 238 29.58 -38.18 -8.43
N ASN A 239 28.68 -39.05 -8.70
CA ASN A 239 27.62 -39.48 -7.80
C ASN A 239 26.17 -38.97 -7.93
N ILE A 240 25.85 -37.89 -8.61
CA ILE A 240 24.50 -37.31 -8.52
C ILE A 240 23.45 -38.16 -9.22
N HIS A 241 23.85 -38.95 -10.15
CA HIS A 241 22.94 -39.51 -11.12
C HIS A 241 22.78 -41.00 -11.03
N PHE A 242 23.20 -41.63 -9.92
CA PHE A 242 22.98 -43.06 -9.71
C PHE A 242 21.54 -43.39 -9.32
N GLU A 243 20.85 -42.50 -8.62
CA GLU A 243 19.48 -42.80 -8.17
C GLU A 243 18.43 -42.52 -9.24
N LEU A 244 18.54 -41.41 -9.97
CA LEU A 244 17.55 -41.03 -10.98
C LEU A 244 17.50 -42.02 -12.14
N PRO A 245 18.63 -42.49 -12.73
CA PRO A 245 18.59 -43.55 -13.75
C PRO A 245 17.97 -44.86 -13.23
N LYS A 246 18.22 -45.23 -11.98
CA LYS A 246 17.62 -46.41 -11.37
C LYS A 246 16.10 -46.27 -11.21
N LYS A 247 15.64 -45.10 -10.78
CA LYS A 247 14.22 -44.82 -10.61
C LYS A 247 13.50 -44.75 -11.96
N LEU A 248 14.13 -44.16 -12.98
CA LEU A 248 13.62 -44.13 -14.33
C LEU A 248 13.78 -45.46 -15.09
N ASN A 249 14.44 -46.45 -14.52
CA ASN A 249 14.75 -47.71 -15.14
C ASN A 249 15.42 -47.58 -16.54
N ILE A 250 16.37 -46.65 -16.63
CA ILE A 250 17.12 -46.37 -17.87
C ILE A 250 18.60 -46.67 -17.70
N THR A 251 19.27 -46.98 -18.80
CA THR A 251 20.72 -47.16 -18.79
C THR A 251 21.46 -45.86 -18.60
N GLN A 252 22.67 -45.92 -18.07
CA GLN A 252 23.52 -44.72 -17.89
C GLN A 252 23.78 -43.98 -19.22
N GLN A 253 23.88 -44.68 -20.33
CA GLN A 253 24.05 -44.09 -21.66
C GLN A 253 22.82 -43.27 -22.07
N LYS A 254 21.62 -43.79 -21.87
CA LYS A 254 20.35 -43.07 -22.12
C LYS A 254 20.22 -41.86 -21.18
N PHE A 255 20.62 -42.02 -19.92
CA PHE A 255 20.62 -40.93 -19.00
C PHE A 255 21.58 -39.79 -19.40
N LYS A 256 22.77 -40.13 -19.90
CA LYS A 256 23.72 -39.12 -20.41
C LYS A 256 23.14 -38.36 -21.61
N SER A 257 22.43 -39.06 -22.51
CA SER A 257 21.72 -38.42 -23.64
C SER A 257 20.63 -37.45 -23.14
N LEU A 258 19.79 -37.93 -22.22
CA LEU A 258 18.75 -37.10 -21.57
C LEU A 258 19.36 -35.87 -20.90
N PHE A 259 20.47 -36.05 -20.18
CA PHE A 259 21.16 -34.96 -19.51
C PHE A 259 21.66 -33.89 -20.50
N ASN A 260 22.17 -34.28 -21.66
CA ASN A 260 22.58 -33.34 -22.68
C ASN A 260 21.36 -32.53 -23.24
N GLU A 261 20.21 -33.19 -23.42
CA GLU A 261 18.98 -32.52 -23.82
C GLU A 261 18.53 -31.49 -22.78
N LEU A 262 18.63 -31.82 -21.48
CA LEU A 262 18.30 -30.90 -20.39
C LEU A 262 19.28 -29.70 -20.33
N GLN A 263 20.56 -29.96 -20.60
CA GLN A 263 21.56 -28.91 -20.67
C GLN A 263 21.34 -27.95 -21.83
N GLU A 264 20.88 -28.47 -22.97
CA GLU A 264 20.49 -27.67 -24.13
C GLU A 264 19.31 -26.76 -23.82
N GLU A 265 18.29 -27.25 -23.12
CA GLU A 265 17.15 -26.43 -22.67
C GLU A 265 17.59 -25.30 -21.73
N ILE A 266 18.52 -25.55 -20.81
CA ILE A 266 19.02 -24.52 -19.91
C ILE A 266 19.89 -23.50 -20.68
N ASN A 267 20.66 -23.96 -21.67
CA ASN A 267 21.41 -23.06 -22.53
C ASN A 267 20.48 -22.14 -23.34
N ASN A 268 19.31 -22.64 -23.77
CA ASN A 268 18.28 -21.82 -24.41
C ASN A 268 17.76 -20.73 -23.44
N LEU A 269 17.48 -21.06 -22.17
CA LEU A 269 17.14 -20.05 -21.18
C LEU A 269 18.25 -19.00 -21.01
N ILE A 270 19.49 -19.44 -20.86
CA ILE A 270 20.65 -18.55 -20.72
C ILE A 270 20.76 -17.64 -21.94
N HIS A 271 20.58 -18.19 -23.15
CA HIS A 271 20.60 -17.41 -24.38
C HIS A 271 19.51 -16.33 -24.42
N GLU A 272 18.29 -16.64 -24.01
CA GLU A 272 17.19 -15.65 -23.89
C GLU A 272 17.52 -14.56 -22.87
N VAL A 273 18.13 -14.92 -21.75
CA VAL A 273 18.61 -13.94 -20.76
C VAL A 273 19.68 -13.02 -21.36
N VAL A 274 20.66 -13.58 -22.09
CA VAL A 274 21.71 -12.80 -22.78
C VAL A 274 21.12 -11.86 -23.82
N LEU A 275 20.16 -12.34 -24.63
CA LEU A 275 19.48 -11.52 -25.63
C LEU A 275 18.75 -10.34 -24.99
N PHE A 276 18.00 -10.59 -23.90
CA PHE A 276 17.32 -9.54 -23.15
C PHE A 276 18.33 -8.51 -22.62
N LEU A 277 19.39 -8.96 -21.95
CA LEU A 277 20.40 -8.07 -21.40
C LEU A 277 21.10 -7.24 -22.47
N ASN A 278 21.48 -7.84 -23.59
CA ASN A 278 22.13 -7.12 -24.68
C ASN A 278 21.23 -6.02 -25.27
N VAL A 279 19.94 -6.28 -25.41
CA VAL A 279 18.99 -5.28 -25.90
C VAL A 279 18.85 -4.12 -24.92
N GLU A 280 18.68 -4.42 -23.64
CA GLU A 280 18.35 -3.40 -22.66
C GLU A 280 19.60 -2.62 -22.16
N ILE A 281 20.75 -3.28 -22.04
CA ILE A 281 22.01 -2.60 -21.69
C ILE A 281 22.46 -1.64 -22.81
N ASN A 282 22.26 -2.01 -24.09
CA ASN A 282 22.60 -1.12 -25.20
C ASN A 282 21.72 0.16 -25.25
N LYS A 283 20.50 0.12 -24.69
CA LYS A 283 19.66 1.32 -24.51
C LYS A 283 20.15 2.18 -23.35
N SER A 284 20.75 1.58 -22.33
CA SER A 284 21.16 2.22 -21.08
C SER A 284 22.70 2.31 -21.07
N ALA A 285 23.27 3.45 -21.46
CA ALA A 285 24.73 3.61 -21.57
C ALA A 285 25.44 3.28 -20.24
N ASN A 286 26.44 2.36 -20.30
CA ASN A 286 27.38 2.01 -19.21
C ASN A 286 26.79 1.33 -17.97
N VAL A 287 25.77 0.49 -18.11
CA VAL A 287 25.21 -0.30 -17.01
C VAL A 287 25.99 -1.61 -16.87
N THR A 288 26.51 -1.89 -15.67
CA THR A 288 27.11 -3.18 -15.31
C THR A 288 26.19 -3.90 -14.33
N ILE A 289 25.78 -5.12 -14.66
CA ILE A 289 24.94 -5.94 -13.78
C ILE A 289 25.80 -6.52 -12.65
N GLN A 290 25.49 -6.18 -11.40
CA GLN A 290 26.24 -6.65 -10.23
C GLN A 290 25.86 -8.08 -9.83
N ARG A 291 24.59 -8.45 -9.96
CA ARG A 291 24.11 -9.79 -9.62
C ARG A 291 22.78 -10.13 -10.29
N ILE A 292 22.49 -11.42 -10.33
CA ILE A 292 21.18 -11.96 -10.71
C ILE A 292 20.52 -12.50 -9.45
N ILE A 293 19.28 -12.09 -9.21
CA ILE A 293 18.44 -12.59 -8.11
C ILE A 293 17.49 -13.62 -8.68
N ILE A 294 17.67 -14.87 -8.28
CA ILE A 294 16.83 -15.98 -8.76
C ILE A 294 15.74 -16.30 -7.74
N SER A 295 14.54 -16.60 -8.23
CA SER A 295 13.37 -16.97 -7.43
C SER A 295 12.42 -17.90 -8.18
N GLY A 296 11.32 -18.29 -7.54
CA GLY A 296 10.35 -19.23 -8.10
C GLY A 296 10.70 -20.70 -7.83
N GLY A 297 9.81 -21.61 -8.23
CA GLY A 297 10.00 -23.05 -8.02
C GLY A 297 11.21 -23.63 -8.76
N GLY A 298 11.56 -23.08 -9.93
CA GLY A 298 12.74 -23.50 -10.70
C GLY A 298 14.06 -23.10 -10.04
N ALA A 299 14.08 -22.05 -9.22
CA ALA A 299 15.28 -21.65 -8.47
C ALA A 299 15.73 -22.72 -7.45
N LEU A 300 14.83 -23.63 -7.06
CA LEU A 300 15.12 -24.72 -6.12
C LEU A 300 15.83 -25.90 -6.79
N ILE A 301 15.96 -25.90 -8.11
CA ILE A 301 16.68 -26.97 -8.81
C ILE A 301 18.17 -26.84 -8.46
N ALA A 302 18.69 -27.85 -7.78
CA ALA A 302 20.07 -27.86 -7.30
C ALA A 302 21.06 -27.67 -8.48
N GLY A 303 22.03 -26.79 -8.31
CA GLY A 303 23.05 -26.48 -9.30
C GLY A 303 22.66 -25.52 -10.43
N LEU A 304 21.34 -25.23 -10.61
CA LEU A 304 20.88 -24.32 -11.68
C LEU A 304 21.44 -22.90 -11.52
N SER A 305 21.42 -22.37 -10.32
CA SER A 305 21.98 -21.04 -10.02
C SER A 305 23.48 -20.98 -10.31
N SER A 306 24.22 -22.02 -9.96
CA SER A 306 25.65 -22.10 -10.24
C SER A 306 25.94 -22.17 -11.74
N LEU A 307 25.12 -22.93 -12.48
CA LEU A 307 25.26 -23.03 -13.94
C LEU A 307 25.01 -21.68 -14.63
N ILE A 308 23.93 -20.99 -14.25
CA ILE A 308 23.63 -19.66 -14.77
C ILE A 308 24.78 -18.68 -14.45
N SER A 309 25.28 -18.71 -13.20
CA SER A 309 26.39 -17.85 -12.79
C SER A 309 27.66 -18.11 -13.59
N GLN A 310 28.02 -19.36 -13.84
CA GLN A 310 29.20 -19.72 -14.62
C GLN A 310 29.10 -19.28 -16.08
N ASN A 311 27.94 -19.46 -16.70
CA ASN A 311 27.74 -19.09 -18.11
C ASN A 311 27.68 -17.58 -18.33
N LEU A 312 27.05 -16.83 -17.42
CA LEU A 312 26.91 -15.38 -17.56
C LEU A 312 28.07 -14.60 -16.92
N GLN A 313 28.90 -15.25 -16.12
CA GLN A 313 29.96 -14.62 -15.31
C GLN A 313 29.42 -13.51 -14.39
N ILE A 314 28.17 -13.65 -13.97
CA ILE A 314 27.49 -12.75 -13.05
C ILE A 314 27.10 -13.55 -11.81
N PRO A 315 27.34 -13.04 -10.58
CA PRO A 315 26.91 -13.72 -9.36
C PRO A 315 25.41 -13.95 -9.33
N VAL A 316 24.98 -15.17 -9.05
CA VAL A 316 23.56 -15.53 -8.89
C VAL A 316 23.28 -15.78 -7.42
N VAL A 317 22.28 -15.09 -6.87
CA VAL A 317 21.91 -15.19 -5.47
C VAL A 317 20.43 -15.50 -5.32
N MET A 318 20.07 -16.26 -4.29
CA MET A 318 18.69 -16.48 -3.88
C MET A 318 18.44 -15.64 -2.64
N GLN A 319 17.44 -14.78 -2.69
CA GLN A 319 17.07 -13.94 -1.56
C GLN A 319 15.96 -14.59 -0.73
N ALA A 320 16.13 -14.62 0.60
CA ALA A 320 15.10 -15.09 1.52
C ALA A 320 14.11 -13.96 1.85
N LEU A 321 12.82 -14.30 2.02
CA LEU A 321 11.78 -13.36 2.45
C LEU A 321 11.87 -12.99 3.95
N ILE A 322 12.37 -13.91 4.79
CA ILE A 322 12.46 -13.74 6.25
C ILE A 322 13.80 -14.28 6.72
N ASN A 323 14.60 -13.44 7.37
CA ASN A 323 15.95 -13.82 7.84
C ASN A 323 15.97 -14.79 9.05
N GLN A 324 14.84 -15.28 9.54
CA GLN A 324 14.75 -15.98 10.84
C GLN A 324 14.25 -17.42 10.77
N THR A 325 13.95 -17.96 9.60
CA THR A 325 13.48 -19.35 9.46
C THR A 325 14.43 -20.17 8.60
N ASN A 326 14.64 -21.43 8.99
CA ASN A 326 15.48 -22.41 8.25
C ASN A 326 14.87 -22.88 6.91
N GLU A 327 13.78 -22.27 6.45
CA GLU A 327 13.03 -22.63 5.23
C GLU A 327 13.25 -21.62 4.08
N THR A 328 14.48 -21.17 3.88
CA THR A 328 14.84 -20.19 2.82
C THR A 328 14.39 -20.64 1.43
N GLU A 329 14.48 -21.95 1.17
CA GLU A 329 14.09 -22.53 -0.12
C GLU A 329 12.59 -22.43 -0.37
N LEU A 330 11.77 -22.76 0.63
CA LEU A 330 10.31 -22.61 0.52
C LEU A 330 9.90 -21.17 0.24
N GLN A 331 10.58 -20.25 0.89
CA GLN A 331 10.27 -18.81 0.77
C GLN A 331 10.55 -18.25 -0.61
N SER A 332 11.53 -18.76 -1.36
CA SER A 332 11.84 -18.29 -2.72
C SER A 332 10.66 -18.43 -3.69
N GLN A 333 9.75 -19.34 -3.43
CA GLN A 333 8.54 -19.55 -4.23
C GLN A 333 7.47 -18.48 -4.02
N PHE A 334 7.53 -17.74 -2.90
CA PHE A 334 6.54 -16.75 -2.53
C PHE A 334 6.87 -15.32 -3.00
N PHE A 335 7.94 -15.10 -3.78
CA PHE A 335 8.33 -13.74 -4.15
C PHE A 335 7.25 -12.97 -4.91
N ILE A 336 6.50 -13.62 -5.78
CA ILE A 336 5.36 -12.98 -6.49
C ILE A 336 4.25 -12.63 -5.49
N ALA A 337 3.84 -13.58 -4.64
CA ALA A 337 2.79 -13.33 -3.64
C ALA A 337 3.22 -12.23 -2.66
N PHE A 338 4.47 -12.27 -2.19
CA PHE A 338 5.02 -11.28 -1.28
C PHE A 338 5.09 -9.90 -1.93
N GLY A 339 5.61 -9.82 -3.15
CA GLY A 339 5.67 -8.56 -3.90
C GLY A 339 4.28 -7.99 -4.19
N THR A 340 3.27 -8.83 -4.43
CA THR A 340 1.88 -8.40 -4.55
C THR A 340 1.35 -7.79 -3.26
N LEU A 341 1.69 -8.38 -2.11
CA LEU A 341 1.39 -7.82 -0.79
C LEU A 341 1.99 -6.42 -0.62
N ILE A 342 3.29 -6.28 -0.90
CA ILE A 342 4.01 -5.02 -0.79
C ILE A 342 3.43 -3.96 -1.75
N ASN A 343 3.16 -4.35 -2.99
CA ASN A 343 2.56 -3.48 -4.00
C ASN A 343 1.21 -2.93 -3.52
N TYR A 344 0.32 -3.78 -3.00
CA TYR A 344 -0.96 -3.36 -2.45
C TYR A 344 -0.81 -2.43 -1.25
N ILE A 345 0.07 -2.73 -0.29
CA ILE A 345 0.29 -1.90 0.91
C ILE A 345 0.81 -0.50 0.51
N HIS A 346 1.67 -0.43 -0.50
CA HIS A 346 2.30 0.83 -0.93
C HIS A 346 1.61 1.51 -2.12
N ARG A 347 0.45 1.02 -2.58
CA ARG A 347 -0.27 1.53 -3.77
C ARG A 347 -0.57 3.03 -3.76
N ASN A 348 -0.65 3.64 -2.57
CA ASN A 348 -0.89 5.09 -2.43
C ASN A 348 0.40 5.92 -2.45
N LYS A 349 1.58 5.29 -2.38
CA LYS A 349 2.88 5.99 -2.35
C LYS A 349 3.56 6.01 -3.72
N HIS A 350 3.35 4.97 -4.48
CA HIS A 350 3.95 4.79 -5.80
C HIS A 350 2.86 4.42 -6.80
N LYS A 351 3.04 4.82 -8.06
CA LYS A 351 2.15 4.35 -9.11
C LYS A 351 2.38 2.86 -9.33
N THR A 352 1.35 2.08 -9.10
CA THR A 352 1.36 0.62 -9.20
C THR A 352 0.43 0.17 -10.30
N ILE A 353 0.71 -1.00 -10.90
CA ILE A 353 -0.18 -1.62 -11.87
C ILE A 353 -1.37 -2.22 -11.13
N ASP A 354 -2.58 -1.73 -11.43
CA ASP A 354 -3.84 -2.28 -10.93
C ASP A 354 -4.86 -2.38 -12.05
N PHE A 355 -5.31 -3.60 -12.32
CA PHE A 355 -6.31 -3.87 -13.36
C PHE A 355 -7.76 -3.79 -12.84
N LEU A 356 -7.98 -3.52 -11.54
CA LEU A 356 -9.31 -3.25 -10.99
C LEU A 356 -9.63 -1.76 -11.03
N LYS A 357 -9.68 -1.19 -12.23
CA LYS A 357 -10.07 0.20 -12.48
C LYS A 357 -11.18 0.26 -13.55
N ASP A 358 -11.60 1.44 -13.91
CA ASP A 358 -12.66 1.73 -14.87
C ASP A 358 -13.96 0.97 -14.55
N GLU A 359 -14.44 0.11 -15.43
CA GLU A 359 -15.65 -0.69 -15.25
C GLU A 359 -15.56 -1.68 -14.08
N PHE A 360 -14.37 -2.25 -13.83
CA PHE A 360 -14.13 -3.16 -12.71
C PHE A 360 -14.09 -2.44 -11.36
N GLY A 361 -13.61 -1.18 -11.33
CA GLY A 361 -13.57 -0.34 -10.15
C GLY A 361 -14.95 0.12 -9.68
N THR A 362 -15.92 0.27 -10.60
CA THR A 362 -17.29 0.70 -10.26
C THR A 362 -18.07 -0.34 -9.47
N SER A 363 -17.85 -1.63 -9.75
CA SER A 363 -18.52 -2.74 -9.03
C SER A 363 -18.09 -2.80 -7.55
N LEU A 364 -16.83 -2.53 -7.26
CA LEU A 364 -16.30 -2.46 -5.90
C LEU A 364 -16.77 -1.21 -5.15
N LYS A 365 -16.86 -0.06 -5.85
CA LYS A 365 -17.40 1.19 -5.29
C LYS A 365 -18.88 1.07 -4.93
N LEU A 366 -19.66 0.29 -5.68
CA LEU A 366 -21.06 0.03 -5.38
C LEU A 366 -21.24 -0.83 -4.12
N LYS A 367 -20.41 -1.88 -3.92
CA LYS A 367 -20.40 -2.67 -2.67
C LYS A 367 -19.97 -1.82 -1.46
N SER A 368 -18.96 -0.99 -1.61
CA SER A 368 -18.50 -0.05 -0.58
C SER A 368 -19.57 0.99 -0.23
N LYS A 369 -20.27 1.54 -1.24
CA LYS A 369 -21.40 2.46 -1.01
C LYS A 369 -22.54 1.80 -0.25
N LYS A 370 -22.89 0.55 -0.54
CA LYS A 370 -23.95 -0.17 0.21
C LYS A 370 -23.60 -0.31 1.69
N ASN A 371 -22.37 -0.67 2.01
CA ASN A 371 -21.89 -0.75 3.39
C ASN A 371 -21.83 0.64 4.06
N PHE A 372 -21.46 1.67 3.30
CA PHE A 372 -21.52 3.05 3.79
C PHE A 372 -22.95 3.51 4.09
N TYR A 373 -23.92 3.21 3.23
CA TYR A 373 -25.34 3.54 3.51
C TYR A 373 -25.88 2.80 4.71
N ILE A 374 -25.48 1.54 4.92
CA ILE A 374 -25.85 0.76 6.10
C ILE A 374 -25.24 1.39 7.36
N ALA A 375 -23.95 1.72 7.34
CA ALA A 375 -23.29 2.39 8.47
C ALA A 375 -23.89 3.78 8.75
N PHE A 376 -24.20 4.55 7.70
CA PHE A 376 -24.87 5.84 7.81
C PHE A 376 -26.27 5.73 8.38
N PHE A 377 -27.02 4.70 7.99
CA PHE A 377 -28.37 4.42 8.54
C PHE A 377 -28.31 4.13 10.04
N TYR A 378 -27.42 3.25 10.49
CA TYR A 378 -27.26 2.97 11.92
C TYR A 378 -26.70 4.18 12.70
N GLY A 379 -25.80 4.95 12.09
CA GLY A 379 -25.30 6.21 12.66
C GLY A 379 -26.41 7.25 12.85
N SER A 380 -27.30 7.43 11.85
CA SER A 380 -28.43 8.35 11.95
C SER A 380 -29.45 7.90 12.99
N LEU A 381 -29.70 6.58 13.09
CA LEU A 381 -30.58 6.00 14.11
C LEU A 381 -30.05 6.27 15.54
N SER A 382 -28.76 6.15 15.73
CA SER A 382 -28.08 6.47 17.00
C SER A 382 -28.23 7.94 17.37
N ILE A 383 -28.10 8.86 16.41
CA ILE A 383 -28.27 10.30 16.64
C ILE A 383 -29.73 10.60 17.03
N ILE A 384 -30.70 10.01 16.35
CA ILE A 384 -32.13 10.17 16.67
C ILE A 384 -32.40 9.69 18.10
N PHE A 385 -31.87 8.53 18.49
CA PHE A 385 -32.01 8.00 19.83
C PHE A 385 -31.44 8.95 20.89
N PHE A 386 -30.30 9.56 20.60
CA PHE A 386 -29.64 10.53 21.48
C PHE A 386 -30.46 11.82 21.62
N ILE A 387 -31.09 12.29 20.55
CA ILE A 387 -31.99 13.45 20.56
C ILE A 387 -33.24 13.14 21.42
N ILE A 388 -33.84 11.95 21.27
CA ILE A 388 -34.98 11.53 22.09
C ILE A 388 -34.61 11.49 23.57
N LEU A 389 -33.41 10.98 23.90
CA LEU A 389 -32.94 10.94 25.29
C LEU A 389 -32.77 12.36 25.88
N ILE A 390 -32.25 13.30 25.09
CA ILE A 390 -32.13 14.71 25.48
C ILE A 390 -33.53 15.31 25.72
N ILE A 391 -34.49 15.05 24.84
CA ILE A 391 -35.89 15.53 25.00
C ILE A 391 -36.50 14.99 26.29
N ILE A 392 -36.32 13.69 26.58
CA ILE A 392 -36.83 13.08 27.82
C ILE A 392 -36.20 13.75 29.06
N LEU A 393 -34.88 14.01 29.02
CA LEU A 393 -34.21 14.70 30.10
C LEU A 393 -34.72 16.15 30.31
N LEU A 394 -34.97 16.88 29.22
CA LEU A 394 -35.53 18.24 29.26
C LEU A 394 -36.96 18.24 29.79
N VAL A 395 -37.82 17.31 29.35
CA VAL A 395 -39.20 17.17 29.87
C VAL A 395 -39.19 16.84 31.36
N ASN A 396 -38.29 15.95 31.80
CA ASN A 396 -38.13 15.61 33.20
C ASN A 396 -37.66 16.83 34.04
N GLN A 397 -36.78 17.66 33.46
CA GLN A 397 -36.31 18.87 34.08
C GLN A 397 -37.42 19.94 34.23
N VAL A 398 -38.33 20.05 33.24
CA VAL A 398 -39.48 20.95 33.28
C VAL A 398 -40.51 20.47 34.31
N SER A 399 -40.77 19.17 34.42
CA SER A 399 -41.74 18.63 35.41
C SER A 399 -41.26 18.78 36.85
N THR A 400 -39.94 18.65 37.09
CA THR A 400 -39.33 18.94 38.40
C THR A 400 -39.33 20.44 38.75
N SER A 401 -39.31 21.30 37.72
CA SER A 401 -39.35 22.75 37.89
C SER A 401 -40.65 23.24 38.53
N SER A 402 -41.81 22.63 38.21
CA SER A 402 -43.09 22.98 38.81
C SER A 402 -43.13 22.64 40.32
N TYR A 403 -42.55 21.51 40.71
CA TYR A 403 -42.44 21.09 42.10
C TYR A 403 -41.53 22.06 42.92
N PHE A 404 -40.42 22.46 42.32
CA PHE A 404 -39.54 23.46 42.93
C PHE A 404 -40.18 24.83 43.04
N LYS A 405 -41.09 25.21 42.15
CA LYS A 405 -41.82 26.48 42.21
C LYS A 405 -42.66 26.56 43.46
N THR A 406 -43.42 25.50 43.77
CA THR A 406 -44.24 25.45 44.99
C THR A 406 -43.39 25.54 46.26
N ILE A 407 -42.28 24.84 46.33
CA ILE A 407 -41.35 24.91 47.48
C ILE A 407 -40.71 26.30 47.59
N LEU A 408 -40.38 26.95 46.49
CA LEU A 408 -39.83 28.29 46.46
C LEU A 408 -40.82 29.33 46.94
N GLU A 409 -42.10 29.21 46.57
CA GLU A 409 -43.19 30.06 47.03
C GLU A 409 -43.38 29.97 48.56
N GLU A 410 -43.35 28.74 49.11
CA GLU A 410 -43.38 28.53 50.57
C GLU A 410 -42.14 29.12 51.26
N ARG A 411 -40.94 28.93 50.67
CA ARG A 411 -39.72 29.52 51.22
C ARG A 411 -39.68 31.02 51.08
N TYR A 412 -40.17 31.60 49.99
CA TYR A 412 -40.29 33.04 49.82
C TYR A 412 -41.10 33.70 50.92
N LYS A 413 -42.31 33.13 51.22
CA LYS A 413 -43.14 33.56 52.33
C LYS A 413 -42.39 33.54 53.68
N ARG A 414 -41.59 32.52 53.91
CA ARG A 414 -40.86 32.31 55.15
C ARG A 414 -39.68 33.26 55.28
N TYR A 415 -38.98 33.58 54.20
CA TYR A 415 -37.76 34.42 54.25
C TYR A 415 -38.04 35.93 54.16
N PHE A 416 -39.06 36.33 53.40
CA PHE A 416 -39.37 37.74 53.18
C PHE A 416 -40.47 38.27 54.15
N LEU A 417 -41.00 37.42 55.01
CA LEU A 417 -42.00 37.79 56.07
C LEU A 417 -43.19 38.60 55.51
N THR A 418 -43.54 38.42 54.27
CA THR A 418 -44.63 39.11 53.55
C THR A 418 -45.81 38.21 53.40
N SER A 419 -47.01 38.71 53.67
CA SER A 419 -48.29 38.00 53.47
C SER A 419 -48.73 37.97 52.00
N THR A 420 -48.17 38.79 51.15
CA THR A 420 -48.50 38.90 49.73
C THR A 420 -47.39 38.25 48.91
N ILE A 421 -47.77 37.28 48.07
CA ILE A 421 -46.87 36.65 47.10
C ILE A 421 -46.97 37.49 45.83
N PRO A 422 -45.87 37.95 45.27
CA PRO A 422 -45.89 38.57 43.95
C PRO A 422 -46.27 37.52 42.87
N ASP A 423 -46.83 37.96 41.74
CA ASP A 423 -47.26 37.10 40.63
C ASP A 423 -46.14 36.18 40.10
N ASP A 424 -44.89 36.54 40.31
CA ASP A 424 -43.75 35.72 40.02
C ASP A 424 -42.65 35.87 41.11
N PRO A 425 -42.76 35.05 42.19
CA PRO A 425 -41.80 35.14 43.32
C PRO A 425 -40.39 34.73 42.92
N ILE A 426 -40.24 33.93 41.86
CA ILE A 426 -38.94 33.53 41.32
C ILE A 426 -38.29 34.72 40.61
N LYS A 427 -39.08 35.40 39.78
CA LYS A 427 -38.63 36.57 39.03
C LYS A 427 -38.17 37.70 39.95
N GLU A 428 -38.89 37.93 41.03
CA GLU A 428 -38.52 39.00 41.96
C GLU A 428 -37.30 38.63 42.84
N ALA A 429 -37.24 37.37 43.30
CA ALA A 429 -36.06 36.87 43.97
C ALA A 429 -34.87 36.84 43.04
N THR A 430 -35.06 36.44 41.76
CA THR A 430 -34.05 36.42 40.73
C THR A 430 -33.59 37.84 40.37
N ASN A 431 -34.50 38.79 40.29
CA ASN A 431 -34.18 40.20 40.05
C ASN A 431 -33.33 40.77 41.17
N LYS A 432 -33.69 40.52 42.44
CA LYS A 432 -32.89 40.93 43.58
C LYS A 432 -31.54 40.24 43.63
N TYR A 433 -31.52 38.91 43.34
CA TYR A 433 -30.28 38.17 43.25
C TYR A 433 -29.41 38.69 42.09
N THR A 434 -30.00 38.96 40.91
CA THR A 434 -29.27 39.48 39.75
C THR A 434 -28.78 40.91 39.96
N MET A 435 -29.49 41.73 40.71
CA MET A 435 -29.00 43.06 41.09
C MET A 435 -27.78 42.94 42.00
N VAL A 436 -27.90 42.18 43.08
CA VAL A 436 -26.78 41.96 43.99
C VAL A 436 -25.62 41.26 43.31
N LYS A 437 -25.92 40.25 42.46
CA LYS A 437 -24.89 39.56 41.69
C LYS A 437 -24.19 40.47 40.67
N ARG A 438 -24.93 41.34 39.95
CA ARG A 438 -24.32 42.34 39.07
C ARG A 438 -23.42 43.32 39.81
N GLU A 439 -23.78 43.73 41.03
CA GLU A 439 -22.92 44.56 41.86
C GLU A 439 -21.64 43.80 42.27
N VAL A 440 -21.78 42.53 42.67
CA VAL A 440 -20.63 41.67 43.01
C VAL A 440 -19.79 41.35 41.75
N ASP A 441 -20.43 40.94 40.64
CA ASP A 441 -19.72 40.63 39.39
C ASP A 441 -19.04 41.88 38.79
N SER A 442 -19.62 43.08 38.96
CA SER A 442 -18.97 44.31 38.52
C SER A 442 -17.71 44.61 39.34
N ILE A 443 -17.73 44.36 40.64
CA ILE A 443 -16.55 44.51 41.47
C ILE A 443 -15.52 43.43 41.18
N GLU A 444 -15.96 42.18 40.98
CA GLU A 444 -15.07 41.06 40.68
C GLU A 444 -14.47 41.15 39.27
N SER A 445 -15.25 41.64 38.26
CA SER A 445 -14.76 41.90 36.91
C SER A 445 -13.73 43.02 36.87
N PHE A 446 -13.94 44.08 37.68
CA PHE A 446 -12.96 45.17 37.81
C PHE A 446 -11.61 44.64 38.35
N LEU A 447 -11.64 43.81 39.40
CA LEU A 447 -10.45 43.22 39.97
C LEU A 447 -9.75 42.22 39.04
N LYS A 448 -10.51 41.41 38.32
CA LYS A 448 -9.97 40.41 37.35
C LYS A 448 -9.41 41.02 36.07
N ILE A 449 -9.93 42.17 35.62
CA ILE A 449 -9.44 42.84 34.42
C ILE A 449 -8.04 43.42 34.65
N GLU A 450 -7.78 44.03 35.81
CA GLU A 450 -6.44 44.56 36.10
C GLU A 450 -5.37 43.45 36.18
N GLU A 451 -5.64 42.32 36.87
CA GLU A 451 -4.68 41.21 36.95
C GLU A 451 -4.42 40.59 35.57
N LYS A 452 -5.45 40.32 34.80
CA LYS A 452 -5.29 39.73 33.44
C LYS A 452 -4.56 40.65 32.49
N MET A 453 -4.78 41.95 32.51
CA MET A 453 -4.08 42.88 31.62
C MET A 453 -2.59 42.94 31.93
N ILE A 454 -2.21 42.91 33.19
CA ILE A 454 -0.80 42.90 33.61
C ILE A 454 -0.13 41.60 33.20
N ASP A 455 -0.79 40.47 33.37
CA ASP A 455 -0.27 39.14 32.95
C ASP A 455 -0.09 39.05 31.46
N ILE A 456 -1.04 39.56 30.66
CA ILE A 456 -0.95 39.60 29.20
C ILE A 456 0.19 40.51 28.74
N LEU A 457 0.31 41.69 29.36
CA LEU A 457 1.39 42.61 29.04
C LEU A 457 2.76 42.00 29.37
N TYR A 458 2.89 41.37 30.52
CA TYR A 458 4.10 40.64 30.92
C TYR A 458 4.41 39.50 29.93
N LEU A 459 3.41 38.73 29.51
CA LEU A 459 3.55 37.62 28.59
C LEU A 459 3.96 38.11 27.18
N LEU A 460 3.41 39.21 26.68
CA LEU A 460 3.82 39.83 25.44
C LEU A 460 5.28 40.29 25.52
N ILE A 461 5.65 41.05 26.56
CA ILE A 461 6.99 41.60 26.71
C ILE A 461 8.04 40.49 26.87
N SER A 462 7.75 39.48 27.68
CA SER A 462 8.69 38.37 27.95
C SER A 462 8.99 37.49 26.75
N ASN A 463 8.10 37.47 25.75
CA ASN A 463 8.27 36.68 24.50
C ASN A 463 8.82 37.49 23.33
N PHE A 464 9.06 38.79 23.48
CA PHE A 464 9.71 39.57 22.44
C PHE A 464 11.14 39.09 22.18
N PRO A 465 11.58 39.07 20.92
CA PRO A 465 12.98 38.80 20.58
C PRO A 465 13.88 39.97 21.02
N TYR A 466 14.77 39.74 21.98
CA TYR A 466 15.60 40.79 22.62
C TYR A 466 16.59 41.50 21.66
N ASP A 467 16.90 40.93 20.53
CA ASP A 467 17.86 41.41 19.54
C ASP A 467 17.20 42.09 18.32
N ALA A 468 15.92 42.31 18.35
CA ALA A 468 15.18 42.99 17.31
C ALA A 468 15.02 44.48 17.62
N ASN A 469 15.41 45.35 16.67
CA ASN A 469 14.96 46.74 16.73
C ASN A 469 13.44 46.75 16.46
N PHE A 470 12.70 46.94 17.54
CA PHE A 470 11.27 46.88 17.56
C PHE A 470 10.69 48.21 17.98
N ASP A 471 9.83 48.79 17.14
CA ASP A 471 9.05 49.97 17.47
C ASP A 471 7.57 49.59 17.58
N LEU A 472 7.01 49.72 18.78
CA LEU A 472 5.60 49.51 19.03
C LEU A 472 4.83 50.81 18.79
N ASN A 473 3.91 50.79 17.83
CA ASN A 473 3.11 51.98 17.47
C ASN A 473 1.79 52.03 18.23
N ASN A 474 1.17 50.86 18.41
CA ASN A 474 -0.13 50.75 19.06
C ASN A 474 -0.29 49.41 19.73
N LEU A 475 -0.86 49.41 20.94
CA LEU A 475 -1.25 48.20 21.68
C LEU A 475 -2.65 48.42 22.23
N VAL A 476 -3.57 47.58 21.81
CA VAL A 476 -4.94 47.54 22.32
C VAL A 476 -5.19 46.13 22.87
N ILE A 477 -5.51 46.08 24.15
CA ILE A 477 -5.86 44.85 24.86
C ILE A 477 -7.31 44.98 25.31
N ASN A 478 -8.18 44.15 24.74
CA ASN A 478 -9.58 44.01 25.16
C ASN A 478 -9.79 42.60 25.73
N GLU A 479 -10.94 42.33 26.29
CA GLU A 479 -11.26 41.04 26.92
C GLU A 479 -11.07 39.81 26.00
N SER A 480 -11.21 39.98 24.68
CA SER A 480 -11.16 38.87 23.70
C SER A 480 -10.14 39.07 22.57
N ILE A 481 -9.58 40.26 22.45
CA ILE A 481 -8.71 40.59 21.31
C ILE A 481 -7.53 41.43 21.80
N ILE A 482 -6.35 41.01 21.38
CA ILE A 482 -5.12 41.79 21.53
C ILE A 482 -4.72 42.23 20.11
N ARG A 483 -4.58 43.53 19.91
CA ARG A 483 -4.05 44.09 18.67
C ARG A 483 -2.76 44.81 18.95
N LEU A 484 -1.74 44.47 18.24
CA LEU A 484 -0.39 45.00 18.39
C LEU A 484 0.13 45.42 17.01
N ASP A 485 0.34 46.71 16.81
CA ASP A 485 0.85 47.27 15.57
C ASP A 485 2.26 47.82 15.81
N GLY A 486 3.18 47.45 14.95
CA GLY A 486 4.56 47.87 15.08
C GLY A 486 5.40 47.72 13.83
N SER A 487 6.69 47.99 13.99
CA SER A 487 7.67 47.73 12.94
C SER A 487 8.91 47.02 13.50
N ILE A 488 9.50 46.16 12.71
CA ILE A 488 10.65 45.34 13.07
C ILE A 488 11.61 45.23 11.90
N ASN A 489 12.86 44.96 12.18
CA ASN A 489 13.91 44.92 11.15
C ASN A 489 13.98 43.61 10.33
N SER A 490 13.21 42.58 10.66
CA SER A 490 13.27 41.29 9.96
C SER A 490 11.97 40.48 10.09
N ILE A 491 11.55 39.87 9.00
CA ILE A 491 10.41 38.92 8.97
C ILE A 491 10.69 37.70 9.86
N ALA A 492 11.91 37.17 9.83
CA ALA A 492 12.27 36.00 10.65
C ALA A 492 12.05 36.24 12.16
N LYS A 493 12.16 37.49 12.61
CA LYS A 493 11.88 37.85 14.00
C LYS A 493 10.39 37.90 14.33
N ILE A 494 9.54 38.17 13.36
CA ILE A 494 8.08 38.05 13.53
C ILE A 494 7.70 36.57 13.68
N ASP A 495 8.28 35.71 12.86
CA ASP A 495 8.05 34.26 12.95
C ASP A 495 8.56 33.69 14.28
N GLU A 496 9.71 34.18 14.76
CA GLU A 496 10.23 33.82 16.09
C GLU A 496 9.28 34.26 17.20
N PHE A 497 8.78 35.49 17.13
CA PHE A 497 7.82 36.01 18.09
C PHE A 497 6.51 35.24 18.09
N LYS A 498 5.97 34.98 16.89
CA LYS A 498 4.79 34.13 16.66
C LYS A 498 4.96 32.75 17.31
N ASN A 499 6.09 32.09 17.04
CA ASN A 499 6.37 30.77 17.55
C ASN A 499 6.46 30.75 19.10
N ARG A 500 7.14 31.74 19.70
CA ARG A 500 7.22 31.88 21.16
C ARG A 500 5.84 32.10 21.77
N LEU A 501 5.01 32.96 21.18
CA LEU A 501 3.64 33.19 21.68
C LEU A 501 2.76 31.92 21.51
N THR A 502 2.89 31.20 20.39
CA THR A 502 2.16 29.96 20.17
C THR A 502 2.55 28.88 21.19
N GLN A 503 3.81 28.79 21.56
CA GLN A 503 4.28 27.85 22.57
C GLN A 503 3.70 28.11 23.96
N THR A 504 3.25 29.34 24.25
CA THR A 504 2.60 29.65 25.54
C THR A 504 1.22 29.03 25.69
N GLN A 505 0.58 28.61 24.59
CA GLN A 505 -0.78 28.06 24.53
C GLN A 505 -1.85 28.94 25.23
N LYS A 506 -1.60 30.25 25.34
CA LYS A 506 -2.50 31.22 26.01
C LYS A 506 -3.43 31.93 25.03
N PHE A 507 -3.22 31.76 23.71
CA PHE A 507 -3.98 32.44 22.68
C PHE A 507 -4.61 31.39 21.75
N ASP A 508 -5.90 31.54 21.46
CA ASP A 508 -6.66 30.62 20.58
C ASP A 508 -6.21 30.73 19.14
N SER A 509 -5.86 31.92 18.65
CA SER A 509 -5.29 32.15 17.35
C SER A 509 -4.38 33.38 17.34
N ILE A 510 -3.29 33.27 16.59
CA ILE A 510 -2.32 34.37 16.43
C ILE A 510 -2.15 34.62 14.94
N VAL A 511 -2.57 35.79 14.48
CA VAL A 511 -2.49 36.19 13.06
C VAL A 511 -1.59 37.40 12.95
N PHE A 512 -0.54 37.33 12.12
CA PHE A 512 0.30 38.45 11.76
C PHE A 512 0.07 38.85 10.32
N ASN A 513 -0.25 40.12 10.10
CA ASN A 513 -0.25 40.73 8.79
C ASN A 513 1.03 41.56 8.65
N THR A 514 1.83 41.28 7.62
CA THR A 514 3.12 41.93 7.43
C THR A 514 3.16 42.71 6.11
N ASN A 515 3.75 43.91 6.14
CA ASN A 515 4.01 44.70 4.96
C ASN A 515 5.48 45.12 4.94
N VAL A 516 6.22 44.69 3.93
CA VAL A 516 7.66 44.91 3.80
C VAL A 516 7.94 46.25 3.13
N MET A 517 8.66 47.16 3.82
CA MET A 517 9.21 48.40 3.26
C MET A 517 10.75 48.33 3.31
N GLN A 518 11.41 49.11 2.47
CA GLN A 518 12.86 48.97 2.11
C GLN A 518 13.86 48.70 3.24
N ASN A 519 13.56 49.01 4.50
CA ASN A 519 14.42 48.69 5.66
C ASN A 519 13.68 48.21 6.92
N ASN A 520 12.36 48.16 6.91
CA ASN A 520 11.56 47.70 8.06
C ASN A 520 10.32 46.92 7.61
N VAL A 521 9.91 45.97 8.42
CA VAL A 521 8.68 45.21 8.21
C VAL A 521 7.63 45.73 9.20
N LYS A 522 6.60 46.38 8.68
CA LYS A 522 5.41 46.71 9.47
C LYS A 522 4.58 45.47 9.69
N PHE A 523 4.12 45.27 10.89
CA PHE A 523 3.24 44.15 11.20
C PHE A 523 2.05 44.63 12.07
N SER A 524 0.96 43.90 11.95
CA SER A 524 -0.21 43.97 12.79
C SER A 524 -0.56 42.55 13.24
N MET A 525 -0.69 42.33 14.52
CA MET A 525 -1.07 41.06 15.12
C MET A 525 -2.51 41.15 15.64
#